data_1d1bd9ca931b6dcef15c3423f4390681
#
_entry.id   1d1bd9ca931b6dcef15c3423f4390681
#
_cell.length_a   1.000
_cell.length_b   1.000
_cell.length_c   1.000
_cell.angle_alpha   90.00
_cell.angle_beta   90.00
_cell.angle_gamma   90.00
#
_symmetry.space_group_name_H-M   'P 1'
#
loop_
_entity.id
_entity.type
_entity.pdbx_description
1 polymer ?
#
loop_
_entity_poly.entity_id
_entity_poly.type
_entity_poly.pdbx_seq_one_letter_code
_entity_poly.pdbx_strand_id
1 'polypeptide(L)'
;SRFKSKKQQHESLQRLHEGKIDIIIGTHRLLQPDVKFKDLGLVVIDEEHRFGVRQKEKLKAFRKNVDVLALTATPIPRTLSLAMEGLREFSVIATPPQKRLSIKTFVVNFSQGIIKEAVLREFNRGGQVYFLHNEVNTIQSMFEKLSKLLPEAKIGVAHGQLREKELEHVMQDFHQQRINILL
;
A
#
# COMPACT_ATOMS: atom_id res chain seq x y z
N SER A 1 -0.54 9.34 -10.44
CA SER A 1 0.12 8.07 -10.11
C SER A 1 1.57 8.14 -10.56
N ARG A 2 2.48 7.40 -9.93
CA ARG A 2 3.88 7.26 -10.35
C ARG A 2 4.01 6.74 -11.79
N PHE A 3 3.06 5.92 -12.21
CA PHE A 3 3.03 5.28 -13.53
C PHE A 3 2.51 6.15 -14.68
N LYS A 4 2.09 7.38 -14.43
CA LYS A 4 1.67 8.32 -15.48
C LYS A 4 2.78 9.32 -15.79
N SER A 5 3.08 9.50 -17.08
CA SER A 5 4.01 10.54 -17.51
C SER A 5 3.52 11.94 -17.09
N LYS A 6 4.42 12.92 -17.00
CA LYS A 6 4.05 14.31 -16.68
C LYS A 6 2.98 14.86 -17.64
N LYS A 7 3.08 14.52 -18.93
CA LYS A 7 2.09 14.91 -19.96
C LYS A 7 0.71 14.33 -19.66
N GLN A 8 0.63 13.03 -19.40
CA GLN A 8 -0.64 12.37 -19.06
C GLN A 8 -1.26 12.88 -17.75
N GLN A 9 -0.41 13.26 -16.77
CA GLN A 9 -0.90 13.88 -15.54
C GLN A 9 -1.51 15.25 -15.83
N HIS A 10 -0.84 16.07 -16.63
CA HIS A 10 -1.33 17.40 -17.02
C HIS A 10 -2.66 17.32 -17.78
N GLU A 11 -2.75 16.44 -18.78
CA GLU A 11 -4.00 16.19 -19.52
C GLU A 11 -5.14 15.74 -18.60
N SER A 12 -4.85 14.87 -17.63
CA SER A 12 -5.86 14.43 -16.66
C SER A 12 -6.34 15.57 -15.76
N LEU A 13 -5.43 16.46 -15.33
CA LEU A 13 -5.79 17.62 -14.50
C LEU A 13 -6.58 18.67 -15.29
N GLN A 14 -6.25 18.89 -16.55
CA GLN A 14 -7.02 19.77 -17.41
C GLN A 14 -8.46 19.27 -17.62
N ARG A 15 -8.61 17.99 -17.95
CA ARG A 15 -9.94 17.36 -18.07
C ARG A 15 -10.74 17.40 -16.78
N LEU A 16 -10.08 17.28 -15.62
CA LEU A 16 -10.70 17.43 -14.31
C LEU A 16 -11.24 18.85 -14.11
N HIS A 17 -10.44 19.85 -14.44
CA HIS A 17 -10.84 21.26 -14.36
C HIS A 17 -12.00 21.60 -15.30
N GLU A 18 -12.03 21.00 -16.49
CA GLU A 18 -13.12 21.15 -17.47
C GLU A 18 -14.40 20.41 -17.05
N GLY A 19 -14.37 19.56 -16.02
CA GLY A 19 -15.49 18.74 -15.58
C GLY A 19 -15.81 17.56 -16.50
N LYS A 20 -14.78 17.06 -17.21
CA LYS A 20 -14.86 15.86 -18.08
C LYS A 20 -14.48 14.58 -17.35
N ILE A 21 -14.24 14.66 -16.05
CA ILE A 21 -13.90 13.52 -15.19
C ILE A 21 -14.78 13.59 -13.95
N ASP A 22 -15.59 12.55 -13.75
CA ASP A 22 -16.50 12.45 -12.61
C ASP A 22 -15.79 11.87 -11.37
N ILE A 23 -14.85 10.93 -11.55
CA ILE A 23 -14.10 10.30 -10.48
C ILE A 23 -12.60 10.35 -10.80
N ILE A 24 -11.81 10.86 -9.87
CA ILE A 24 -10.36 10.83 -9.95
C ILE A 24 -9.77 10.11 -8.74
N ILE A 25 -8.87 9.16 -9.01
CA ILE A 25 -8.16 8.41 -7.97
C ILE A 25 -6.68 8.75 -8.03
N GLY A 26 -6.09 9.07 -6.90
CA GLY A 26 -4.68 9.42 -6.82
C GLY A 26 -4.15 9.43 -5.40
N THR A 27 -2.87 9.75 -5.28
CA THR A 27 -2.18 9.92 -4.01
C THR A 27 -2.31 11.36 -3.51
N HIS A 28 -1.51 11.75 -2.51
CA HIS A 28 -1.38 13.13 -2.02
C HIS A 28 -1.13 14.18 -3.12
N ARG A 29 -0.81 13.77 -4.34
CA ARG A 29 -0.71 14.65 -5.53
C ARG A 29 -2.03 15.40 -5.79
N LEU A 30 -3.18 14.79 -5.50
CA LEU A 30 -4.48 15.43 -5.68
C LEU A 30 -4.73 16.60 -4.71
N LEU A 31 -3.92 16.71 -3.65
CA LEU A 31 -3.99 17.81 -2.69
C LEU A 31 -3.07 18.99 -3.06
N GLN A 32 -2.37 18.96 -4.19
CA GLN A 32 -1.50 20.06 -4.60
C GLN A 32 -2.31 21.27 -5.07
N PRO A 33 -1.77 22.52 -4.95
CA PRO A 33 -2.50 23.75 -5.28
C PRO A 33 -2.92 23.88 -6.75
N ASP A 34 -2.19 23.21 -7.64
CA ASP A 34 -2.45 23.20 -9.07
C ASP A 34 -3.59 22.28 -9.49
N VAL A 35 -4.12 21.48 -8.57
CA VAL A 35 -5.28 20.62 -8.82
C VAL A 35 -6.55 21.42 -8.53
N LYS A 36 -7.30 21.69 -9.58
CA LYS A 36 -8.56 22.42 -9.51
C LYS A 36 -9.70 21.50 -9.94
N PHE A 37 -10.68 21.38 -9.08
CA PHE A 37 -11.93 20.67 -9.37
C PHE A 37 -12.97 21.67 -9.88
N LYS A 38 -13.76 21.28 -10.87
CA LYS A 38 -14.86 22.11 -11.34
C LYS A 38 -16.00 22.15 -10.33
N ASP A 39 -16.38 20.96 -9.85
CA ASP A 39 -17.42 20.78 -8.83
C ASP A 39 -17.09 19.53 -8.03
N LEU A 40 -16.65 19.71 -6.78
CA LEU A 40 -16.22 18.64 -5.91
C LEU A 40 -17.29 18.38 -4.85
N GLY A 41 -18.00 17.26 -4.95
CA GLY A 41 -19.06 16.88 -4.02
C GLY A 41 -18.60 15.92 -2.93
N LEU A 42 -17.68 14.99 -3.24
CA LEU A 42 -17.24 13.96 -2.29
C LEU A 42 -15.74 13.74 -2.35
N VAL A 43 -15.12 13.65 -1.17
CA VAL A 43 -13.73 13.22 -1.00
C VAL A 43 -13.68 11.94 -0.18
N VAL A 44 -13.13 10.87 -0.76
CA VAL A 44 -12.88 9.62 -0.04
C VAL A 44 -11.39 9.52 0.28
N ILE A 45 -11.06 9.30 1.54
CA ILE A 45 -9.70 9.26 2.07
C ILE A 45 -9.45 7.90 2.70
N ASP A 46 -8.47 7.17 2.16
CA ASP A 46 -7.99 5.94 2.76
C ASP A 46 -6.77 6.22 3.63
N GLU A 47 -6.76 5.66 4.85
CA GLU A 47 -5.65 5.76 5.79
C GLU A 47 -5.24 7.23 6.09
N GLU A 48 -6.19 8.08 6.51
CA GLU A 48 -5.97 9.52 6.81
C GLU A 48 -4.77 9.76 7.75
N HIS A 49 -4.43 8.80 8.60
CA HIS A 49 -3.31 8.91 9.53
C HIS A 49 -1.93 8.96 8.86
N ARG A 50 -1.82 8.48 7.61
CA ARG A 50 -0.59 8.55 6.80
C ARG A 50 -0.32 9.93 6.21
N PHE A 51 -1.26 10.86 6.29
CA PHE A 51 -1.06 12.22 5.80
C PHE A 51 -0.31 13.10 6.79
N GLY A 52 0.63 13.89 6.28
CA GLY A 52 1.34 14.91 7.05
C GLY A 52 0.45 16.11 7.39
N VAL A 53 0.94 16.99 8.28
CA VAL A 53 0.19 18.14 8.81
C VAL A 53 -0.40 19.02 7.70
N ARG A 54 0.42 19.43 6.72
CA ARG A 54 -0.03 20.29 5.61
C ARG A 54 -1.15 19.65 4.76
N GLN A 55 -1.12 18.34 4.59
CA GLN A 55 -2.14 17.61 3.86
C GLN A 55 -3.45 17.54 4.65
N LYS A 56 -3.35 17.34 5.96
CA LYS A 56 -4.51 17.35 6.87
C LYS A 56 -5.19 18.71 6.92
N GLU A 57 -4.42 19.80 6.88
CA GLU A 57 -4.98 21.17 6.84
C GLU A 57 -5.78 21.40 5.55
N LYS A 58 -5.27 20.95 4.40
CA LYS A 58 -6.02 21.02 3.13
C LYS A 58 -7.29 20.18 3.16
N LEU A 59 -7.22 18.98 3.73
CA LEU A 59 -8.40 18.13 3.91
C LEU A 59 -9.46 18.79 4.83
N LYS A 60 -9.03 19.50 5.87
CA LYS A 60 -9.94 20.30 6.70
C LYS A 60 -10.63 21.41 5.91
N ALA A 61 -9.92 22.05 4.97
CA ALA A 61 -10.52 23.07 4.12
C ALA A 61 -11.63 22.50 3.21
N PHE A 62 -11.46 21.30 2.68
CA PHE A 62 -12.52 20.62 1.90
C PHE A 62 -13.75 20.33 2.75
N ARG A 63 -13.60 19.93 4.02
CA ARG A 63 -14.72 19.60 4.92
C ARG A 63 -15.73 20.72 5.15
N LYS A 64 -15.42 21.94 4.77
CA LYS A 64 -16.36 23.06 4.91
C LYS A 64 -17.49 23.02 3.89
N ASN A 65 -17.23 22.51 2.68
CA ASN A 65 -18.13 22.61 1.55
C ASN A 65 -18.28 21.29 0.77
N VAL A 66 -17.66 20.20 1.24
CA VAL A 66 -17.59 18.93 0.52
C VAL A 66 -17.76 17.80 1.53
N ASP A 67 -18.54 16.78 1.18
CA ASP A 67 -18.67 15.58 1.98
C ASP A 67 -17.33 14.82 2.03
N VAL A 68 -16.93 14.36 3.23
CA VAL A 68 -15.65 13.68 3.43
C VAL A 68 -15.87 12.34 4.11
N LEU A 69 -15.57 11.27 3.40
CA LEU A 69 -15.55 9.90 3.92
C LEU A 69 -14.11 9.46 4.19
N ALA A 70 -13.77 9.20 5.43
CA ALA A 70 -12.47 8.65 5.82
C ALA A 70 -12.59 7.16 6.14
N LEU A 71 -11.72 6.35 5.54
CA LEU A 71 -11.63 4.92 5.74
C LEU A 71 -10.33 4.57 6.48
N THR A 72 -10.36 3.58 7.35
CA THR A 72 -9.14 3.03 7.96
C THR A 72 -9.39 1.61 8.48
N ALA A 73 -8.39 0.75 8.34
CA ALA A 73 -8.38 -0.57 8.95
C ALA A 73 -7.74 -0.54 10.37
N THR A 74 -7.00 0.53 10.68
CA THR A 74 -6.25 0.69 11.94
C THR A 74 -6.55 2.04 12.56
N PRO A 75 -7.72 2.22 13.20
CA PRO A 75 -8.08 3.51 13.79
C PRO A 75 -7.09 3.86 14.91
N ILE A 76 -6.50 5.05 14.83
CA ILE A 76 -5.67 5.57 15.92
C ILE A 76 -6.59 5.94 17.09
N PRO A 77 -6.19 5.71 18.35
CA PRO A 77 -7.02 5.99 19.53
C PRO A 77 -7.65 7.39 19.54
N ARG A 78 -6.92 8.41 19.08
CA ARG A 78 -7.43 9.78 18.98
C ARG A 78 -8.58 9.95 17.98
N THR A 79 -8.53 9.26 16.85
CA THR A 79 -9.62 9.31 15.85
C THR A 79 -10.85 8.56 16.37
N LEU A 80 -10.62 7.46 17.06
CA LEU A 80 -11.67 6.68 17.72
C LEU A 80 -12.30 7.48 18.88
N SER A 81 -11.49 8.17 19.71
CA SER A 81 -11.97 9.03 20.78
C SER A 81 -12.88 10.15 20.26
N LEU A 82 -12.48 10.85 19.19
CA LEU A 82 -13.30 11.90 18.57
C LEU A 82 -14.63 11.37 17.99
N ALA A 83 -14.65 10.13 17.52
CA ALA A 83 -15.87 9.48 17.05
C ALA A 83 -16.78 9.09 18.22
N MET A 84 -16.21 8.55 19.29
CA MET A 84 -16.95 8.18 20.52
C MET A 84 -17.51 9.42 21.27
N GLU A 85 -16.86 10.58 21.15
CA GLU A 85 -17.34 11.85 21.67
C GLU A 85 -18.46 12.49 20.84
N GLY A 86 -18.94 11.81 19.78
CA GLY A 86 -20.02 12.31 18.92
C GLY A 86 -19.62 13.45 17.97
N LEU A 87 -18.33 13.77 17.88
CA LEU A 87 -17.82 14.83 17.00
C LEU A 87 -17.71 14.37 15.53
N ARG A 88 -17.87 13.06 15.27
CA ARG A 88 -17.92 12.47 13.93
C ARG A 88 -18.87 11.28 13.92
N GLU A 89 -19.61 11.14 12.85
CA GLU A 89 -20.33 9.91 12.56
C GLU A 89 -19.33 8.76 12.29
N PHE A 90 -19.64 7.60 12.83
CA PHE A 90 -18.76 6.44 12.79
C PHE A 90 -19.55 5.20 12.41
N SER A 91 -19.03 4.45 11.43
CA SER A 91 -19.59 3.17 11.02
C SER A 91 -18.52 2.09 11.04
N VAL A 92 -18.88 0.91 11.53
CA VAL A 92 -17.99 -0.25 11.57
C VAL A 92 -18.41 -1.27 10.51
N ILE A 93 -17.50 -1.59 9.60
CA ILE A 93 -17.66 -2.71 8.66
C ILE A 93 -17.08 -3.95 9.34
N ALA A 94 -17.93 -4.68 10.08
CA ALA A 94 -17.50 -5.83 10.88
C ALA A 94 -17.53 -7.17 10.14
N THR A 95 -18.29 -7.26 9.05
CA THR A 95 -18.44 -8.51 8.29
C THR A 95 -17.28 -8.72 7.33
N PRO A 96 -16.43 -9.75 7.53
CA PRO A 96 -15.35 -10.06 6.60
C PRO A 96 -15.92 -10.63 5.27
N PRO A 97 -15.18 -10.48 4.16
CA PRO A 97 -15.54 -11.14 2.90
C PRO A 97 -15.64 -12.66 3.07
N GLN A 98 -16.66 -13.29 2.48
CA GLN A 98 -16.99 -14.71 2.67
C GLN A 98 -15.86 -15.70 2.36
N LYS A 99 -14.88 -15.32 1.51
CA LYS A 99 -13.76 -16.19 1.10
C LYS A 99 -12.43 -15.86 1.81
N ARG A 100 -12.46 -15.07 2.87
CA ARG A 100 -11.23 -14.70 3.58
C ARG A 100 -10.87 -15.78 4.59
N LEU A 101 -9.80 -16.53 4.30
CA LEU A 101 -9.18 -17.43 5.27
C LEU A 101 -8.41 -16.63 6.32
N SER A 102 -8.48 -17.07 7.57
CA SER A 102 -7.70 -16.47 8.66
C SER A 102 -6.20 -16.72 8.45
N ILE A 103 -5.39 -15.68 8.64
CA ILE A 103 -3.93 -15.79 8.60
C ILE A 103 -3.47 -16.33 9.94
N LYS A 104 -2.71 -17.44 9.93
CA LYS A 104 -2.04 -17.95 11.13
C LYS A 104 -0.72 -17.20 11.32
N THR A 105 -0.60 -16.48 12.43
CA THR A 105 0.60 -15.70 12.76
C THR A 105 1.36 -16.39 13.87
N PHE A 106 2.67 -16.55 13.69
CA PHE A 106 3.59 -17.09 14.67
C PHE A 106 4.67 -16.05 14.99
N VAL A 107 4.94 -15.82 16.26
CA VAL A 107 6.03 -14.97 16.72
C VAL A 107 7.08 -15.87 17.35
N VAL A 108 8.23 -15.98 16.68
CA VAL A 108 9.32 -16.89 17.07
C VAL A 108 10.67 -16.20 16.90
N ASN A 109 11.70 -16.70 17.60
CA ASN A 109 13.06 -16.25 17.37
C ASN A 109 13.52 -16.62 15.95
N PHE A 110 14.40 -15.79 15.39
CA PHE A 110 14.99 -16.04 14.07
C PHE A 110 15.70 -17.41 14.05
N SER A 111 15.25 -18.30 13.17
CA SER A 111 15.81 -19.63 13.01
C SER A 111 15.79 -20.05 11.54
N GLN A 112 16.94 -20.47 11.03
CA GLN A 112 17.04 -20.98 9.65
C GLN A 112 16.15 -22.20 9.41
N GLY A 113 16.02 -23.09 10.40
CA GLY A 113 15.15 -24.26 10.31
C GLY A 113 13.69 -23.89 10.13
N ILE A 114 13.19 -22.94 10.94
CA ILE A 114 11.80 -22.47 10.85
C ILE A 114 11.55 -21.77 9.51
N ILE A 115 12.50 -20.94 9.05
CA ILE A 115 12.39 -20.29 7.74
C ILE A 115 12.32 -21.31 6.62
N LYS A 116 13.22 -22.30 6.62
CA LYS A 116 13.24 -23.37 5.62
C LYS A 116 11.94 -24.14 5.62
N GLU A 117 11.46 -24.57 6.78
CA GLU A 117 10.19 -25.30 6.90
C GLU A 117 9.01 -24.48 6.37
N ALA A 118 8.91 -23.21 6.79
CA ALA A 118 7.81 -22.34 6.36
C ALA A 118 7.81 -22.12 4.84
N VAL A 119 8.97 -21.85 4.25
CA VAL A 119 9.10 -21.65 2.80
C VAL A 119 8.78 -22.91 2.02
N LEU A 120 9.33 -24.07 2.42
CA LEU A 120 9.06 -25.34 1.74
C LEU A 120 7.59 -25.75 1.83
N ARG A 121 6.92 -25.43 2.94
CA ARG A 121 5.47 -25.64 3.08
C ARG A 121 4.69 -24.83 2.06
N GLU A 122 5.08 -23.56 1.81
CA GLU A 122 4.47 -22.73 0.78
C GLU A 122 4.74 -23.27 -0.63
N PHE A 123 5.97 -23.68 -0.93
CA PHE A 123 6.34 -24.22 -2.22
C PHE A 123 5.58 -25.52 -2.55
N ASN A 124 5.43 -26.41 -1.56
CA ASN A 124 4.68 -27.66 -1.73
C ASN A 124 3.21 -27.47 -2.09
N ARG A 125 2.63 -26.31 -1.74
CA ARG A 125 1.25 -25.97 -2.14
C ARG A 125 1.17 -25.05 -3.37
N GLY A 126 2.28 -24.79 -4.06
CA GLY A 126 2.36 -23.87 -5.19
C GLY A 126 2.31 -22.39 -4.81
N GLY A 127 2.56 -22.07 -3.54
CA GLY A 127 2.56 -20.70 -3.02
C GLY A 127 3.87 -19.97 -3.24
N GLN A 128 3.84 -18.67 -2.95
CA GLN A 128 4.99 -17.77 -3.00
C GLN A 128 5.19 -17.13 -1.63
N VAL A 129 6.39 -16.61 -1.37
CA VAL A 129 6.78 -16.05 -0.08
C VAL A 129 7.24 -14.61 -0.22
N TYR A 130 6.69 -13.72 0.63
CA TYR A 130 7.29 -12.43 0.90
C TYR A 130 8.23 -12.56 2.09
N PHE A 131 9.49 -12.23 1.91
CA PHE A 131 10.49 -12.20 2.97
C PHE A 131 10.87 -10.76 3.28
N LEU A 132 10.34 -10.21 4.36
CA LEU A 132 10.59 -8.82 4.73
C LEU A 132 11.94 -8.67 5.45
N HIS A 133 12.80 -7.81 4.93
CA HIS A 133 14.07 -7.39 5.54
C HIS A 133 14.12 -5.86 5.64
N ASN A 134 14.44 -5.34 6.85
CA ASN A 134 14.28 -3.91 7.12
C ASN A 134 15.43 -3.03 6.64
N GLU A 135 16.61 -3.62 6.35
CA GLU A 135 17.82 -2.87 6.05
C GLU A 135 18.31 -3.12 4.62
N VAL A 136 18.25 -2.10 3.78
CA VAL A 136 18.71 -2.20 2.38
C VAL A 136 20.21 -2.52 2.29
N ASN A 137 21.03 -1.99 3.21
CA ASN A 137 22.48 -2.20 3.20
C ASN A 137 22.89 -3.66 3.45
N THR A 138 22.04 -4.44 4.13
CA THR A 138 22.31 -5.85 4.47
C THR A 138 21.45 -6.82 3.64
N ILE A 139 20.64 -6.32 2.71
CA ILE A 139 19.73 -7.15 1.92
C ILE A 139 20.47 -8.16 1.04
N GLN A 140 21.65 -7.78 0.51
CA GLN A 140 22.47 -8.66 -0.30
C GLN A 140 23.01 -9.84 0.53
N SER A 141 23.46 -9.59 1.77
CA SER A 141 23.88 -10.65 2.68
C SER A 141 22.73 -11.59 3.06
N MET A 142 21.52 -11.03 3.21
CA MET A 142 20.33 -11.84 3.45
C MET A 142 19.96 -12.69 2.23
N PHE A 143 20.04 -12.14 1.04
CA PHE A 143 19.86 -12.88 -0.22
C PHE A 143 20.80 -14.09 -0.33
N GLU A 144 22.10 -13.89 -0.02
CA GLU A 144 23.09 -14.98 -0.05
C GLU A 144 22.78 -16.06 0.98
N LYS A 145 22.36 -15.68 2.20
CA LYS A 145 21.95 -16.62 3.24
C LYS A 145 20.73 -17.44 2.83
N LEU A 146 19.73 -16.79 2.25
CA LEU A 146 18.52 -17.47 1.76
C LEU A 146 18.82 -18.38 0.57
N SER A 147 19.68 -17.95 -0.36
CA SER A 147 20.09 -18.77 -1.51
C SER A 147 20.85 -20.02 -1.11
N LYS A 148 21.69 -19.95 -0.05
CA LYS A 148 22.36 -21.12 0.52
C LYS A 148 21.39 -22.04 1.26
N LEU A 149 20.41 -21.46 1.97
CA LEU A 149 19.44 -22.21 2.76
C LEU A 149 18.40 -22.92 1.89
N LEU A 150 18.05 -22.32 0.76
CA LEU A 150 16.98 -22.71 -0.16
C LEU A 150 17.51 -22.71 -1.62
N PRO A 151 18.34 -23.70 -2.00
CA PRO A 151 18.96 -23.72 -3.34
C PRO A 151 17.93 -23.82 -4.48
N GLU A 152 16.75 -24.38 -4.22
CA GLU A 152 15.62 -24.49 -5.15
C GLU A 152 14.84 -23.21 -5.34
N ALA A 153 15.05 -22.21 -4.47
CA ALA A 153 14.29 -20.95 -4.50
C ALA A 153 14.79 -20.00 -5.60
N LYS A 154 13.86 -19.41 -6.32
CA LYS A 154 14.11 -18.29 -7.23
C LYS A 154 13.80 -17.00 -6.48
N ILE A 155 14.84 -16.31 -6.01
CA ILE A 155 14.71 -15.15 -5.14
C ILE A 155 14.86 -13.87 -5.95
N GLY A 156 13.86 -12.99 -5.88
CA GLY A 156 13.94 -11.62 -6.38
C GLY A 156 14.15 -10.65 -5.23
N VAL A 157 14.97 -9.62 -5.44
CA VAL A 157 15.21 -8.57 -4.46
C VAL A 157 14.48 -7.30 -4.86
N ALA A 158 13.69 -6.71 -3.95
CA ALA A 158 12.95 -5.49 -4.20
C ALA A 158 13.03 -4.54 -3.00
N HIS A 159 13.50 -3.31 -3.22
CA HIS A 159 13.57 -2.28 -2.18
C HIS A 159 13.37 -0.87 -2.74
N GLY A 160 13.11 0.10 -1.86
CA GLY A 160 12.74 1.47 -2.25
C GLY A 160 13.82 2.28 -2.97
N GLN A 161 15.08 1.81 -3.01
CA GLN A 161 16.19 2.47 -3.72
C GLN A 161 16.40 1.93 -5.14
N LEU A 162 15.68 0.87 -5.54
CA LEU A 162 15.71 0.39 -6.92
C LEU A 162 15.08 1.43 -7.86
N ARG A 163 15.57 1.44 -9.10
CA ARG A 163 14.94 2.21 -10.17
C ARG A 163 13.53 1.68 -10.42
N GLU A 164 12.60 2.56 -10.75
CA GLU A 164 11.18 2.21 -10.92
C GLU A 164 10.98 1.05 -11.90
N LYS A 165 11.69 1.05 -13.03
CA LYS A 165 11.64 -0.03 -14.03
C LYS A 165 12.14 -1.38 -13.50
N GLU A 166 13.20 -1.37 -12.69
CA GLU A 166 13.76 -2.59 -12.09
C GLU A 166 12.78 -3.16 -11.07
N LEU A 167 12.19 -2.31 -10.25
CA LEU A 167 11.16 -2.71 -9.29
C LEU A 167 9.94 -3.30 -9.99
N GLU A 168 9.44 -2.64 -11.06
CA GLU A 168 8.34 -3.14 -11.86
C GLU A 168 8.65 -4.52 -12.45
N HIS A 169 9.85 -4.72 -12.98
CA HIS A 169 10.26 -5.99 -13.56
C HIS A 169 10.27 -7.12 -12.52
N VAL A 170 10.89 -6.89 -11.36
CA VAL A 170 10.91 -7.88 -10.27
C VAL A 170 9.50 -8.20 -9.78
N MET A 171 8.64 -7.19 -9.62
CA MET A 171 7.23 -7.38 -9.22
C MET A 171 6.44 -8.15 -10.28
N GLN A 172 6.69 -7.90 -11.56
CA GLN A 172 6.05 -8.62 -12.65
C GLN A 172 6.50 -10.09 -12.70
N ASP A 173 7.79 -10.36 -12.49
CA ASP A 173 8.33 -11.72 -12.43
C ASP A 173 7.77 -12.49 -11.23
N PHE A 174 7.60 -11.81 -10.08
CA PHE A 174 6.95 -12.39 -8.92
C PHE A 174 5.47 -12.70 -9.21
N HIS A 175 4.73 -11.76 -9.80
CA HIS A 175 3.33 -11.97 -10.18
C HIS A 175 3.14 -13.13 -11.18
N GLN A 176 4.08 -13.30 -12.08
CA GLN A 176 4.08 -14.39 -13.09
C GLN A 176 4.68 -15.69 -12.57
N GLN A 177 4.96 -15.80 -11.26
CA GLN A 177 5.55 -16.97 -10.61
C GLN A 177 6.92 -17.40 -11.16
N ARG A 178 7.64 -16.49 -11.82
CA ARG A 178 9.03 -16.72 -12.25
C ARG A 178 9.99 -16.66 -11.07
N ILE A 179 9.61 -15.91 -10.05
CA ILE A 179 10.26 -15.76 -8.75
C ILE A 179 9.29 -16.30 -7.71
N ASN A 180 9.77 -17.10 -6.77
CA ASN A 180 8.93 -17.68 -5.72
C ASN A 180 9.21 -17.11 -4.31
N ILE A 181 10.31 -16.39 -4.12
CA ILE A 181 10.55 -15.56 -2.93
C ILE A 181 10.81 -14.12 -3.39
N LEU A 182 10.10 -13.17 -2.78
CA LEU A 182 10.37 -11.74 -2.91
C LEU A 182 10.96 -11.22 -1.60
N LEU A 183 12.26 -10.84 -1.65
CA LEU A 183 13.03 -10.27 -0.54
C LEU A 183 13.07 -8.74 -0.64
#